data_144c6411cbcb69dc51fe280cb9f554ba
#
_entry.id   144c6411cbcb69dc51fe280cb9f554ba
#
_cell.length_a   1.000
_cell.length_b   1.000
_cell.length_c   1.000
_cell.angle_alpha   90.00
_cell.angle_beta   90.00
_cell.angle_gamma   90.00
#
_symmetry.space_group_name_H-M   'P 1'
#
loop_
_entity.id
_entity.type
_entity.pdbx_description
1 polymer ?
#
loop_
_entity_poly.entity_id
_entity_poly.type
_entity_poly.pdbx_seq_one_letter_code
_entity_poly.pdbx_strand_id
1 'polypeptide(L)'
;MDVEKDDLTLKFNTAADFLPSLVPSLKPEKLLQFYGLYKQSTVGKCNTTKPNWYALEAKQKWNAWNSLGNMSQEDAMKNYISLMTEIAPDWESTKHAPSSWVSVSRMRDSDSDLDDSDKDVFDYVKEGCIEKVRMMDSKEINMLDEDGIGLIHWAADRGNSEMVKCLLELGADIDLRDSTGQTALHYACACGHKDVVNLLLKRNADVNITCKEGFLPIDIADEDEIRSCIESSKCS
;
A
#
# COMPACT_ATOMS: atom_id res chain seq x y z
N MET A 1 -3.55 -29.75 26.81
CA MET A 1 -3.39 -28.34 26.40
C MET A 1 -3.34 -28.17 24.88
N ASP A 2 -2.97 -29.18 24.10
CA ASP A 2 -2.89 -29.08 22.62
C ASP A 2 -4.26 -29.26 21.93
N VAL A 3 -5.19 -30.01 22.51
CA VAL A 3 -6.48 -30.32 21.87
C VAL A 3 -7.41 -29.09 21.79
N GLU A 4 -7.41 -28.20 22.80
CA GLU A 4 -8.23 -26.99 22.78
C GLU A 4 -7.71 -25.94 21.75
N LYS A 5 -6.41 -25.92 21.53
CA LYS A 5 -5.78 -25.02 20.54
C LYS A 5 -6.05 -25.47 19.11
N ASP A 6 -6.04 -26.79 18.89
CA ASP A 6 -6.35 -27.38 17.58
C ASP A 6 -7.84 -27.15 17.22
N ASP A 7 -8.76 -27.25 18.18
CA ASP A 7 -10.18 -26.98 17.97
C ASP A 7 -10.44 -25.49 17.66
N LEU A 8 -9.77 -24.57 18.37
CA LEU A 8 -9.87 -23.12 18.09
C LEU A 8 -9.38 -22.77 16.70
N THR A 9 -8.25 -23.34 16.31
CA THR A 9 -7.65 -23.12 14.97
C THR A 9 -8.57 -23.68 13.88
N LEU A 10 -9.15 -24.84 14.08
CA LEU A 10 -10.09 -25.44 13.13
C LEU A 10 -11.34 -24.56 12.95
N LYS A 11 -11.93 -24.11 14.05
CA LYS A 11 -13.08 -23.19 14.02
C LYS A 11 -12.76 -21.86 13.34
N PHE A 12 -11.59 -21.29 13.65
CA PHE A 12 -11.13 -20.06 12.99
C PHE A 12 -11.00 -20.24 11.48
N ASN A 13 -10.36 -21.32 11.01
CA ASN A 13 -10.20 -21.59 9.58
C ASN A 13 -11.57 -21.79 8.90
N THR A 14 -12.48 -22.53 9.54
CA THR A 14 -13.84 -22.73 9.02
C THR A 14 -14.59 -21.39 8.90
N ALA A 15 -14.48 -20.51 9.90
CA ALA A 15 -15.07 -19.16 9.83
C ALA A 15 -14.43 -18.30 8.74
N ALA A 16 -13.12 -18.39 8.54
CA ALA A 16 -12.43 -17.69 7.49
C ALA A 16 -12.85 -18.17 6.09
N ASP A 17 -13.04 -19.48 5.91
CA ASP A 17 -13.57 -20.06 4.67
C ASP A 17 -15.02 -19.68 4.38
N PHE A 18 -15.79 -19.35 5.42
CA PHE A 18 -17.18 -18.92 5.27
C PHE A 18 -17.33 -17.44 4.89
N LEU A 19 -16.39 -16.57 5.31
CA LEU A 19 -16.45 -15.11 5.11
C LEU A 19 -16.74 -14.67 3.67
N PRO A 20 -16.17 -15.29 2.60
CA PRO A 20 -16.41 -14.90 1.21
C PRO A 20 -17.88 -14.89 0.82
N SER A 21 -18.68 -15.79 1.40
CA SER A 21 -20.11 -15.86 1.12
C SER A 21 -20.88 -14.65 1.66
N LEU A 22 -20.34 -13.99 2.68
CA LEU A 22 -20.93 -12.82 3.33
C LEU A 22 -20.45 -11.49 2.76
N VAL A 23 -19.31 -11.46 2.08
CA VAL A 23 -18.68 -10.23 1.55
C VAL A 23 -19.66 -9.31 0.82
N PRO A 24 -20.56 -9.81 -0.09
CA PRO A 24 -21.49 -8.94 -0.80
C PRO A 24 -22.51 -8.22 0.09
N SER A 25 -22.75 -8.72 1.30
CA SER A 25 -23.74 -8.20 2.25
C SER A 25 -23.13 -7.37 3.37
N LEU A 26 -21.79 -7.40 3.51
CA LEU A 26 -21.09 -6.74 4.61
C LEU A 26 -20.72 -5.29 4.29
N LYS A 27 -20.82 -4.44 5.32
CA LYS A 27 -20.30 -3.07 5.25
C LYS A 27 -18.76 -3.09 5.25
N PRO A 28 -18.12 -2.10 4.58
CA PRO A 28 -16.66 -1.99 4.53
C PRO A 28 -15.97 -2.01 5.90
N GLU A 29 -16.59 -1.39 6.91
CA GLU A 29 -16.03 -1.35 8.26
C GLU A 29 -15.94 -2.74 8.91
N LYS A 30 -16.96 -3.60 8.68
CA LYS A 30 -16.95 -4.98 9.18
C LYS A 30 -15.91 -5.83 8.44
N LEU A 31 -15.73 -5.63 7.15
CA LEU A 31 -14.67 -6.29 6.37
C LEU A 31 -13.27 -5.91 6.87
N LEU A 32 -13.05 -4.64 7.22
CA LEU A 32 -11.78 -4.19 7.80
C LEU A 32 -11.55 -4.80 9.19
N GLN A 33 -12.59 -4.95 10.02
CA GLN A 33 -12.47 -5.65 11.30
C GLN A 33 -12.05 -7.11 11.11
N PHE A 34 -12.69 -7.84 10.19
CA PHE A 34 -12.29 -9.20 9.84
C PHE A 34 -10.85 -9.27 9.36
N TYR A 35 -10.46 -8.35 8.47
CA TYR A 35 -9.09 -8.28 7.97
C TYR A 35 -8.07 -8.09 9.09
N GLY A 36 -8.29 -7.12 9.99
CA GLY A 36 -7.38 -6.87 11.11
C GLY A 36 -7.24 -8.09 12.02
N LEU A 37 -8.37 -8.70 12.42
CA LEU A 37 -8.38 -9.91 13.26
C LEU A 37 -7.70 -11.09 12.57
N TYR A 38 -7.92 -11.30 11.27
CA TYR A 38 -7.28 -12.35 10.49
C TYR A 38 -5.75 -12.17 10.46
N LYS A 39 -5.27 -10.97 10.17
CA LYS A 39 -3.83 -10.66 10.17
C LYS A 39 -3.22 -10.84 11.56
N GLN A 40 -3.91 -10.39 12.61
CA GLN A 40 -3.46 -10.58 14.00
C GLN A 40 -3.39 -12.06 14.39
N SER A 41 -4.36 -12.87 13.94
CA SER A 41 -4.41 -14.31 14.20
C SER A 41 -3.30 -15.09 13.50
N THR A 42 -2.99 -14.70 12.25
CA THR A 42 -2.06 -15.46 11.39
C THR A 42 -0.62 -14.97 11.50
N VAL A 43 -0.41 -13.66 11.55
CA VAL A 43 0.91 -13.01 11.56
C VAL A 43 1.30 -12.55 12.97
N GLY A 44 0.33 -12.14 13.78
CA GLY A 44 0.54 -11.52 15.09
C GLY A 44 0.54 -10.00 15.01
N LYS A 45 1.34 -9.33 15.87
CA LYS A 45 1.43 -7.87 15.91
C LYS A 45 1.82 -7.28 14.55
N CYS A 46 1.19 -6.16 14.19
CA CYS A 46 1.54 -5.42 12.99
C CYS A 46 3.02 -5.02 13.00
N ASN A 47 3.77 -5.54 12.04
CA ASN A 47 5.21 -5.36 11.90
C ASN A 47 5.60 -4.66 10.59
N THR A 48 4.61 -4.25 9.79
CA THR A 48 4.82 -3.54 8.54
C THR A 48 4.81 -2.03 8.76
N THR A 49 5.54 -1.30 7.92
CA THR A 49 5.47 0.16 7.90
C THR A 49 4.08 0.63 7.51
N LYS A 50 3.70 1.81 8.01
CA LYS A 50 2.42 2.42 7.67
C LYS A 50 2.38 2.71 6.16
N PRO A 51 1.35 2.23 5.44
CA PRO A 51 1.20 2.54 4.02
C PRO A 51 1.08 4.04 3.79
N ASN A 52 1.50 4.45 2.62
CA ASN A 52 1.46 5.83 2.19
C ASN A 52 0.04 6.39 2.26
N TRP A 53 -0.07 7.70 2.46
CA TRP A 53 -1.34 8.37 2.70
C TRP A 53 -2.35 8.24 1.54
N TYR A 54 -1.89 8.10 0.31
CA TYR A 54 -2.71 7.90 -0.89
C TYR A 54 -3.18 6.45 -1.09
N ALA A 55 -2.52 5.49 -0.48
CA ALA A 55 -2.94 4.10 -0.49
C ALA A 55 -4.10 3.88 0.51
N LEU A 56 -5.25 4.51 0.24
CA LEU A 56 -6.37 4.60 1.17
C LEU A 56 -6.83 3.21 1.65
N GLU A 57 -6.99 2.25 0.74
CA GLU A 57 -7.36 0.87 1.11
C GLU A 57 -6.29 0.18 1.96
N ALA A 58 -5.02 0.28 1.55
CA ALA A 58 -3.91 -0.30 2.29
C ALA A 58 -3.79 0.34 3.67
N LYS A 59 -3.97 1.66 3.77
CA LYS A 59 -3.97 2.41 5.03
C LYS A 59 -5.13 2.01 5.94
N GLN A 60 -6.33 1.82 5.39
CA GLN A 60 -7.48 1.34 6.17
C GLN A 60 -7.24 -0.08 6.69
N LYS A 61 -6.74 -0.98 5.86
CA LYS A 61 -6.35 -2.35 6.23
C LYS A 61 -5.24 -2.34 7.29
N TRP A 62 -4.19 -1.53 7.09
CA TRP A 62 -3.11 -1.37 8.05
C TRP A 62 -3.59 -0.82 9.39
N ASN A 63 -4.43 0.23 9.37
CA ASN A 63 -5.01 0.81 10.58
C ASN A 63 -5.85 -0.22 11.34
N ALA A 64 -6.67 -1.00 10.65
CA ALA A 64 -7.49 -2.05 11.25
C ALA A 64 -6.64 -3.11 11.95
N TRP A 65 -5.52 -3.51 11.35
CA TRP A 65 -4.57 -4.45 11.97
C TRP A 65 -3.75 -3.80 13.09
N ASN A 66 -3.17 -2.63 12.84
CA ASN A 66 -2.32 -1.93 13.82
C ASN A 66 -3.09 -1.51 15.08
N SER A 67 -4.40 -1.21 14.98
CA SER A 67 -5.25 -0.85 16.11
C SER A 67 -5.41 -1.97 17.13
N LEU A 68 -5.19 -3.25 16.74
CA LEU A 68 -5.25 -4.40 17.64
C LEU A 68 -4.01 -4.50 18.56
N GLY A 69 -2.94 -3.78 18.24
CA GLY A 69 -1.77 -3.63 19.09
C GLY A 69 -1.10 -4.95 19.48
N ASN A 70 -1.07 -5.25 20.77
CA ASN A 70 -0.44 -6.45 21.34
C ASN A 70 -1.44 -7.60 21.62
N MET A 71 -2.61 -7.61 20.97
CA MET A 71 -3.57 -8.70 21.12
C MET A 71 -2.90 -10.03 20.75
N SER A 72 -3.14 -11.07 21.55
CA SER A 72 -2.61 -12.41 21.26
C SER A 72 -3.27 -13.01 20.02
N GLN A 73 -2.57 -13.93 19.35
CA GLN A 73 -3.13 -14.65 18.19
C GLN A 73 -4.40 -15.43 18.58
N GLU A 74 -4.40 -16.03 19.78
CA GLU A 74 -5.55 -16.79 20.29
C GLU A 74 -6.76 -15.88 20.56
N ASP A 75 -6.56 -14.70 21.15
CA ASP A 75 -7.64 -13.74 21.37
C ASP A 75 -8.18 -13.19 20.06
N ALA A 76 -7.29 -12.96 19.07
CA ALA A 76 -7.70 -12.53 17.75
C ALA A 76 -8.56 -13.59 17.03
N MET A 77 -8.21 -14.88 17.14
CA MET A 77 -9.04 -16.00 16.64
C MET A 77 -10.41 -16.05 17.31
N LYS A 78 -10.46 -15.93 18.63
CA LYS A 78 -11.72 -15.90 19.40
C LYS A 78 -12.61 -14.73 18.98
N ASN A 79 -12.02 -13.55 18.84
CA ASN A 79 -12.74 -12.35 18.42
C ASN A 79 -13.25 -12.47 16.98
N TYR A 80 -12.46 -13.08 16.08
CA TYR A 80 -12.88 -13.36 14.70
C TYR A 80 -14.11 -14.28 14.66
N ILE A 81 -14.08 -15.38 15.41
CA ILE A 81 -15.19 -16.34 15.52
C ILE A 81 -16.42 -15.66 16.16
N SER A 82 -16.23 -14.87 17.20
CA SER A 82 -17.30 -14.13 17.85
C SER A 82 -17.99 -13.14 16.90
N LEU A 83 -17.19 -12.39 16.11
CA LEU A 83 -17.70 -11.47 15.11
C LEU A 83 -18.45 -12.21 13.99
N MET A 84 -17.94 -13.38 13.57
CA MET A 84 -18.62 -14.23 12.60
C MET A 84 -19.98 -14.70 13.12
N THR A 85 -20.04 -15.16 14.36
CA THR A 85 -21.27 -15.63 15.01
C THR A 85 -22.29 -14.50 15.21
N GLU A 86 -21.83 -13.28 15.50
CA GLU A 86 -22.70 -12.08 15.58
C GLU A 86 -23.40 -11.80 14.25
N ILE A 87 -22.67 -11.93 13.15
CA ILE A 87 -23.15 -11.57 11.79
C ILE A 87 -23.97 -12.72 11.17
N ALA A 88 -23.53 -13.94 11.36
CA ALA A 88 -24.13 -15.15 10.78
C ALA A 88 -24.22 -16.26 11.84
N PRO A 89 -25.23 -16.27 12.70
CA PRO A 89 -25.34 -17.24 13.81
C PRO A 89 -25.28 -18.71 13.37
N ASP A 90 -25.73 -19.00 12.14
CA ASP A 90 -25.85 -20.37 11.60
C ASP A 90 -24.61 -20.80 10.78
N TRP A 91 -23.51 -20.03 10.78
CA TRP A 91 -22.35 -20.30 9.94
C TRP A 91 -21.71 -21.68 10.15
N GLU A 92 -21.71 -22.20 11.40
CA GLU A 92 -21.18 -23.54 11.72
C GLU A 92 -22.04 -24.68 11.12
N SER A 93 -23.33 -24.44 10.90
CA SER A 93 -24.27 -25.44 10.40
C SER A 93 -24.31 -25.52 8.87
N THR A 94 -23.74 -24.53 8.19
CA THR A 94 -23.77 -24.43 6.73
C THR A 94 -22.60 -25.22 6.15
N LYS A 95 -22.88 -26.40 5.56
CA LYS A 95 -21.88 -27.17 4.81
C LYS A 95 -21.49 -26.40 3.55
N HIS A 96 -20.43 -25.61 3.61
CA HIS A 96 -19.79 -25.08 2.41
C HIS A 96 -18.76 -26.08 1.90
N ALA A 97 -18.85 -26.38 0.59
CA ALA A 97 -17.71 -26.93 -0.12
C ALA A 97 -16.56 -25.94 0.02
N PRO A 98 -15.31 -26.39 0.23
CA PRO A 98 -14.17 -25.48 0.30
C PRO A 98 -14.12 -24.70 -1.00
N SER A 99 -14.63 -23.47 -0.97
CA SER A 99 -14.39 -22.54 -2.05
C SER A 99 -12.89 -22.30 -2.02
N SER A 100 -12.25 -22.60 -3.13
CA SER A 100 -10.87 -22.18 -3.38
C SER A 100 -10.82 -20.68 -3.09
N TRP A 101 -10.51 -20.32 -1.84
CA TRP A 101 -10.20 -18.95 -1.46
C TRP A 101 -8.93 -18.58 -2.21
N VAL A 102 -9.10 -18.02 -3.37
CA VAL A 102 -8.04 -17.28 -4.00
C VAL A 102 -7.93 -15.98 -3.21
N SER A 103 -7.13 -16.05 -2.15
CA SER A 103 -6.14 -15.07 -1.82
C SER A 103 -6.45 -13.61 -2.20
N VAL A 104 -7.47 -13.00 -1.55
CA VAL A 104 -7.50 -11.53 -1.43
C VAL A 104 -6.47 -11.06 -0.39
N SER A 105 -5.79 -11.97 0.29
CA SER A 105 -4.77 -11.71 1.30
C SER A 105 -3.35 -12.03 0.86
N ARG A 106 -3.13 -12.43 -0.39
CA ARG A 106 -1.84 -12.19 -1.00
C ARG A 106 -1.80 -10.72 -1.44
N MET A 107 -1.60 -9.81 -0.50
CA MET A 107 -0.53 -8.86 -0.76
C MET A 107 0.60 -9.72 -1.26
N ARG A 108 1.03 -9.52 -2.49
CA ARG A 108 2.30 -10.08 -2.94
C ARG A 108 3.31 -9.57 -1.91
N ASP A 109 3.60 -10.43 -0.93
CA ASP A 109 4.73 -10.24 -0.07
C ASP A 109 5.91 -10.44 -0.99
N SER A 110 6.61 -9.37 -1.19
CA SER A 110 7.86 -9.27 -1.93
C SER A 110 7.79 -9.41 -3.46
N ASP A 111 8.19 -8.36 -4.08
CA ASP A 111 8.72 -8.21 -5.42
C ASP A 111 9.90 -9.18 -5.75
N SER A 112 10.06 -10.33 -5.06
CA SER A 112 11.28 -11.14 -5.15
C SER A 112 11.19 -12.42 -5.96
N ASP A 113 10.00 -12.81 -6.48
CA ASP A 113 9.82 -14.10 -7.15
C ASP A 113 9.14 -14.05 -8.52
N LEU A 114 9.07 -12.89 -9.16
CA LEU A 114 8.76 -12.83 -10.60
C LEU A 114 10.01 -13.22 -11.38
N ASP A 115 9.88 -14.20 -12.26
CA ASP A 115 10.94 -14.47 -13.26
C ASP A 115 11.15 -13.15 -14.06
N ASP A 116 12.37 -12.82 -14.37
CA ASP A 116 12.77 -11.58 -15.07
C ASP A 116 12.03 -11.42 -16.42
N SER A 117 11.43 -12.49 -16.93
CA SER A 117 10.59 -12.49 -18.15
C SER A 117 9.19 -11.93 -17.96
N ASP A 118 8.67 -11.90 -16.75
CA ASP A 118 7.29 -11.48 -16.43
C ASP A 118 7.23 -10.08 -15.78
N LYS A 119 8.39 -9.46 -15.56
CA LYS A 119 8.49 -8.11 -14.98
C LYS A 119 8.21 -7.05 -16.03
N ASP A 120 7.36 -6.11 -15.64
CA ASP A 120 7.15 -4.89 -16.41
C ASP A 120 8.13 -3.78 -15.98
N VAL A 121 8.05 -2.66 -16.65
CA VAL A 121 8.91 -1.51 -16.36
C VAL A 121 8.66 -0.90 -14.98
N PHE A 122 7.43 -0.97 -14.49
CA PHE A 122 7.10 -0.49 -13.16
C PHE A 122 7.76 -1.35 -12.09
N ASP A 123 7.87 -2.67 -12.31
CA ASP A 123 8.58 -3.58 -11.41
C ASP A 123 10.07 -3.24 -11.34
N TYR A 124 10.71 -2.95 -12.47
CA TYR A 124 12.12 -2.52 -12.49
C TYR A 124 12.34 -1.20 -11.74
N VAL A 125 11.42 -0.25 -11.83
CA VAL A 125 11.50 1.00 -11.06
C VAL A 125 11.30 0.75 -9.57
N LYS A 126 10.34 -0.08 -9.19
CA LYS A 126 10.07 -0.45 -7.80
C LYS A 126 11.24 -1.19 -7.16
N GLU A 127 11.94 -2.04 -7.91
CA GLU A 127 13.14 -2.76 -7.49
C GLU A 127 14.42 -1.91 -7.52
N GLY A 128 14.38 -0.76 -8.18
CA GLY A 128 15.54 0.12 -8.33
C GLY A 128 16.54 -0.32 -9.40
N CYS A 129 16.12 -1.11 -10.38
CA CYS A 129 16.95 -1.62 -11.47
C CYS A 129 17.21 -0.55 -12.53
N ILE A 130 18.09 0.39 -12.26
CA ILE A 130 18.38 1.56 -13.14
C ILE A 130 18.86 1.13 -14.53
N GLU A 131 19.63 0.06 -14.64
CA GLU A 131 20.16 -0.42 -15.91
C GLU A 131 19.06 -0.84 -16.89
N LYS A 132 18.02 -1.50 -16.40
CA LYS A 132 16.86 -1.91 -17.20
C LYS A 132 16.05 -0.68 -17.65
N VAL A 133 15.84 0.27 -16.75
CA VAL A 133 15.11 1.51 -17.04
C VAL A 133 15.85 2.38 -18.07
N ARG A 134 17.19 2.40 -18.08
CA ARG A 134 17.97 3.11 -19.09
C ARG A 134 17.86 2.56 -20.52
N MET A 135 17.44 1.31 -20.66
CA MET A 135 17.24 0.65 -21.96
C MET A 135 15.84 0.86 -22.53
N MET A 136 14.97 1.58 -21.81
CA MET A 136 13.59 1.81 -22.23
C MET A 136 13.48 2.82 -23.37
N ASP A 137 12.41 2.68 -24.15
CA ASP A 137 12.03 3.71 -25.12
C ASP A 137 11.49 4.95 -24.37
N SER A 138 11.93 6.13 -24.78
CA SER A 138 11.48 7.42 -24.21
C SER A 138 9.95 7.61 -24.26
N LYS A 139 9.24 6.86 -25.08
CA LYS A 139 7.78 6.90 -25.19
C LYS A 139 7.08 6.31 -23.97
N GLU A 140 7.75 5.41 -23.26
CA GLU A 140 7.17 4.69 -22.11
C GLU A 140 7.41 5.41 -20.78
N ILE A 141 8.29 6.40 -20.77
CA ILE A 141 8.74 7.09 -19.55
C ILE A 141 7.60 7.78 -18.79
N ASN A 142 6.60 8.30 -19.51
CA ASN A 142 5.45 9.01 -18.91
C ASN A 142 4.16 8.17 -18.91
N MET A 143 4.29 6.86 -19.11
CA MET A 143 3.14 5.95 -18.98
C MET A 143 2.66 5.89 -17.54
N LEU A 144 1.37 5.65 -17.40
CA LEU A 144 0.72 5.38 -16.12
C LEU A 144 0.38 3.89 -16.06
N ASP A 145 0.51 3.29 -14.89
CA ASP A 145 0.07 1.92 -14.62
C ASP A 145 -1.47 1.82 -14.55
N GLU A 146 -1.99 0.62 -14.22
CA GLU A 146 -3.42 0.36 -14.09
C GLU A 146 -4.09 1.21 -13.02
N ASP A 147 -3.34 1.64 -12.00
CA ASP A 147 -3.80 2.53 -10.92
C ASP A 147 -3.68 4.02 -11.30
N GLY A 148 -3.11 4.30 -12.47
CA GLY A 148 -2.87 5.65 -12.97
C GLY A 148 -1.67 6.33 -12.31
N ILE A 149 -0.66 5.56 -11.88
CA ILE A 149 0.57 6.02 -11.23
C ILE A 149 1.73 5.89 -12.23
N GLY A 150 2.51 6.94 -12.42
CA GLY A 150 3.65 6.94 -13.33
C GLY A 150 4.95 6.43 -12.69
N LEU A 151 5.94 6.11 -13.53
CA LEU A 151 7.25 5.62 -13.09
C LEU A 151 7.95 6.59 -12.12
N ILE A 152 7.86 7.89 -12.38
CA ILE A 152 8.48 8.90 -11.53
C ILE A 152 7.83 8.98 -10.14
N HIS A 153 6.52 8.69 -10.04
CA HIS A 153 5.82 8.63 -8.75
C HIS A 153 6.31 7.43 -7.93
N TRP A 154 6.44 6.25 -8.55
CA TRP A 154 6.97 5.05 -7.89
C TRP A 154 8.41 5.25 -7.41
N ALA A 155 9.26 5.87 -8.23
CA ALA A 155 10.64 6.19 -7.83
C ALA A 155 10.68 7.18 -6.65
N ALA A 156 9.78 8.17 -6.64
CA ALA A 156 9.67 9.14 -5.55
C ALA A 156 9.12 8.51 -4.27
N ASP A 157 8.15 7.61 -4.40
CA ASP A 157 7.57 6.84 -3.30
C ASP A 157 8.61 5.96 -2.57
N ARG A 158 9.46 5.31 -3.35
CA ARG A 158 10.55 4.47 -2.81
C ARG A 158 11.75 5.27 -2.28
N GLY A 159 11.77 6.59 -2.45
CA GLY A 159 12.89 7.45 -2.05
C GLY A 159 14.14 7.24 -2.87
N ASN A 160 14.04 6.62 -4.04
CA ASN A 160 15.19 6.31 -4.89
C ASN A 160 15.58 7.53 -5.74
N SER A 161 16.41 8.42 -5.18
CA SER A 161 16.86 9.65 -5.84
C SER A 161 17.65 9.40 -7.14
N GLU A 162 18.41 8.30 -7.21
CA GLU A 162 19.14 7.92 -8.42
C GLU A 162 18.18 7.48 -9.54
N MET A 163 17.11 6.76 -9.21
CA MET A 163 16.08 6.38 -10.16
C MET A 163 15.30 7.61 -10.66
N VAL A 164 14.89 8.51 -9.76
CA VAL A 164 14.25 9.77 -10.13
C VAL A 164 15.14 10.57 -11.06
N LYS A 165 16.44 10.69 -10.76
CA LYS A 165 17.41 11.36 -11.63
C LYS A 165 17.49 10.71 -12.99
N CYS A 166 17.58 9.39 -13.06
CA CYS A 166 17.64 8.62 -14.29
C CYS A 166 16.38 8.86 -15.16
N LEU A 167 15.19 8.79 -14.57
CA LEU A 167 13.92 9.04 -15.28
C LEU A 167 13.84 10.45 -15.84
N LEU A 168 14.27 11.46 -15.08
CA LEU A 168 14.33 12.85 -15.55
C LEU A 168 15.33 13.04 -16.69
N GLU A 169 16.48 12.35 -16.67
CA GLU A 169 17.48 12.36 -17.75
C GLU A 169 16.93 11.68 -19.02
N LEU A 170 16.03 10.71 -18.89
CA LEU A 170 15.35 10.04 -20.00
C LEU A 170 14.13 10.82 -20.53
N GLY A 171 13.78 11.96 -19.92
CA GLY A 171 12.70 12.83 -20.36
C GLY A 171 11.36 12.62 -19.63
N ALA A 172 11.40 12.08 -18.41
CA ALA A 172 10.21 12.06 -17.58
C ALA A 172 9.71 13.48 -17.29
N ASP A 173 8.41 13.66 -17.38
CA ASP A 173 7.75 14.91 -16.97
C ASP A 173 7.81 15.01 -15.43
N ILE A 174 8.53 16.02 -14.93
CA ILE A 174 8.73 16.24 -13.50
C ILE A 174 7.43 16.56 -12.78
N ASP A 175 6.48 17.17 -13.48
CA ASP A 175 5.17 17.58 -12.98
C ASP A 175 4.05 16.66 -13.46
N LEU A 176 4.39 15.44 -13.93
CA LEU A 176 3.43 14.43 -14.31
C LEU A 176 2.44 14.22 -13.16
N ARG A 177 1.16 14.20 -13.48
CA ARG A 177 0.09 14.03 -12.52
C ARG A 177 -0.49 12.60 -12.62
N ASP A 178 -0.59 11.95 -11.48
CA ASP A 178 -1.27 10.66 -11.37
C ASP A 178 -2.81 10.77 -11.50
N SER A 179 -3.50 9.64 -11.36
CA SER A 179 -4.97 9.58 -11.38
C SER A 179 -5.65 10.44 -10.30
N THR A 180 -4.94 10.82 -9.23
CA THR A 180 -5.42 11.68 -8.13
C THR A 180 -4.95 13.14 -8.26
N GLY A 181 -4.20 13.45 -9.31
CA GLY A 181 -3.65 14.77 -9.59
C GLY A 181 -2.39 15.09 -8.79
N GLN A 182 -1.76 14.09 -8.20
CA GLN A 182 -0.52 14.23 -7.44
C GLN A 182 0.70 14.13 -8.36
N THR A 183 1.76 14.84 -7.99
CA THR A 183 3.06 14.80 -8.67
C THR A 183 4.06 13.99 -7.85
N ALA A 184 5.22 13.66 -8.43
CA ALA A 184 6.32 13.02 -7.72
C ALA A 184 6.74 13.78 -6.45
N LEU A 185 6.60 15.12 -6.45
CA LEU A 185 6.90 15.94 -5.27
C LEU A 185 5.91 15.69 -4.12
N HIS A 186 4.62 15.48 -4.42
CA HIS A 186 3.64 15.09 -3.39
C HIS A 186 4.03 13.76 -2.74
N TYR A 187 4.40 12.76 -3.54
CA TYR A 187 4.84 11.45 -3.06
C TYR A 187 6.08 11.55 -2.18
N ALA A 188 7.11 12.27 -2.63
CA ALA A 188 8.34 12.48 -1.87
C ALA A 188 8.09 13.19 -0.53
N CYS A 189 7.18 14.17 -0.50
CA CYS A 189 6.80 14.89 0.73
C CYS A 189 6.03 14.00 1.70
N ALA A 190 5.09 13.21 1.19
CA ALA A 190 4.27 12.29 1.98
C ALA A 190 5.10 11.18 2.64
N CYS A 191 6.14 10.71 1.93
CA CYS A 191 7.00 9.62 2.41
C CYS A 191 8.22 10.09 3.21
N GLY A 192 8.44 11.40 3.34
CA GLY A 192 9.59 11.93 4.09
C GLY A 192 10.92 11.82 3.34
N HIS A 193 10.91 11.69 2.01
CA HIS A 193 12.13 11.47 1.21
C HIS A 193 12.83 12.78 0.83
N LYS A 194 13.52 13.38 1.81
CA LYS A 194 14.20 14.68 1.70
C LYS A 194 15.16 14.77 0.49
N ASP A 195 15.91 13.70 0.19
CA ASP A 195 16.84 13.69 -0.94
C ASP A 195 16.13 13.80 -2.27
N VAL A 196 14.98 13.11 -2.41
CA VAL A 196 14.12 13.20 -3.60
C VAL A 196 13.48 14.58 -3.71
N VAL A 197 12.96 15.13 -2.58
CA VAL A 197 12.41 16.49 -2.54
C VAL A 197 13.45 17.50 -3.02
N ASN A 198 14.66 17.47 -2.46
CA ASN A 198 15.74 18.36 -2.85
C ASN A 198 16.13 18.21 -4.33
N LEU A 199 16.14 16.98 -4.85
CA LEU A 199 16.42 16.72 -6.25
C LEU A 199 15.34 17.33 -7.16
N LEU A 200 14.05 17.10 -6.86
CA LEU A 200 12.93 17.62 -7.62
C LEU A 200 12.90 19.16 -7.60
N LEU A 201 13.12 19.78 -6.44
CA LEU A 201 13.20 21.25 -6.32
C LEU A 201 14.36 21.83 -7.12
N LYS A 202 15.55 21.21 -7.09
CA LYS A 202 16.71 21.60 -7.93
C LYS A 202 16.46 21.48 -9.43
N ARG A 203 15.51 20.65 -9.83
CA ARG A 203 15.09 20.46 -11.22
C ARG A 203 13.85 21.25 -11.58
N ASN A 204 13.45 22.24 -10.72
CA ASN A 204 12.34 23.16 -10.90
C ASN A 204 10.96 22.50 -10.95
N ALA A 205 10.72 21.45 -10.14
CA ALA A 205 9.36 20.92 -9.94
C ALA A 205 8.44 22.02 -9.43
N ASP A 206 7.21 22.09 -9.96
CA ASP A 206 6.25 23.10 -9.54
C ASP A 206 5.64 22.76 -8.17
N VAL A 207 5.97 23.55 -7.17
CA VAL A 207 5.49 23.41 -5.79
C VAL A 207 4.04 23.88 -5.59
N ASN A 208 3.42 24.49 -6.60
CA ASN A 208 2.07 25.07 -6.52
C ASN A 208 1.01 24.18 -7.14
N ILE A 209 1.35 23.01 -7.65
CA ILE A 209 0.38 22.05 -8.17
C ILE A 209 -0.41 21.47 -7.00
N THR A 210 -1.73 21.58 -7.06
CA THR A 210 -2.64 20.95 -6.09
C THR A 210 -3.14 19.61 -6.61
N CYS A 211 -3.25 18.62 -5.72
CA CYS A 211 -3.94 17.36 -6.04
C CYS A 211 -5.47 17.58 -6.16
N LYS A 212 -6.23 16.56 -6.54
CA LYS A 212 -7.71 16.66 -6.66
C LYS A 212 -8.41 16.98 -5.35
N GLU A 213 -7.79 16.70 -4.21
CA GLU A 213 -8.28 17.03 -2.88
C GLU A 213 -7.95 18.48 -2.47
N GLY A 214 -7.20 19.23 -3.29
CA GLY A 214 -6.83 20.62 -3.07
C GLY A 214 -5.56 20.82 -2.24
N PHE A 215 -4.81 19.77 -1.91
CA PHE A 215 -3.57 19.87 -1.14
C PHE A 215 -2.36 20.17 -2.04
N LEU A 216 -1.49 21.04 -1.56
CA LEU A 216 -0.15 21.26 -2.09
C LEU A 216 0.84 20.21 -1.55
N PRO A 217 1.99 19.97 -2.22
CA PRO A 217 3.04 19.09 -1.66
C PRO A 217 3.46 19.46 -0.25
N ILE A 218 3.53 20.74 0.07
CA ILE A 218 3.89 21.24 1.41
C ILE A 218 2.85 20.90 2.49
N ASP A 219 1.56 20.84 2.12
CA ASP A 219 0.48 20.55 3.08
C ASP A 219 0.50 19.09 3.54
N ILE A 220 1.11 18.25 2.71
CA ILE A 220 1.19 16.80 2.94
C ILE A 220 2.46 16.40 3.70
N ALA A 221 3.48 17.27 3.68
CA ALA A 221 4.75 17.01 4.34
C ALA A 221 4.57 16.94 5.87
N ASP A 222 4.88 15.79 6.48
CA ASP A 222 4.83 15.62 7.94
C ASP A 222 6.08 16.21 8.63
N GLU A 223 7.22 16.30 7.93
CA GLU A 223 8.50 16.75 8.47
C GLU A 223 8.74 18.23 8.23
N ASP A 224 9.07 18.97 9.31
CA ASP A 224 9.37 20.41 9.26
C ASP A 224 10.58 20.73 8.36
N GLU A 225 11.53 19.79 8.26
CA GLU A 225 12.69 19.95 7.38
C GLU A 225 12.31 19.99 5.90
N ILE A 226 11.36 19.14 5.48
CA ILE A 226 10.85 19.12 4.11
C ILE A 226 10.07 20.39 3.81
N ARG A 227 9.23 20.84 4.74
CA ARG A 227 8.52 22.14 4.62
C ARG A 227 9.47 23.29 4.40
N SER A 228 10.54 23.34 5.21
CA SER A 228 11.56 24.37 5.09
C SER A 228 12.30 24.34 3.74
N CYS A 229 12.55 23.15 3.18
CA CYS A 229 13.15 23.01 1.85
C CYS A 229 12.24 23.59 0.76
N ILE A 230 10.93 23.30 0.81
CA ILE A 230 9.96 23.79 -0.17
C ILE A 230 9.80 25.32 -0.04
N GLU A 231 9.71 25.86 1.17
CA GLU A 231 9.62 27.31 1.41
C GLU A 231 10.85 28.06 0.90
N SER A 232 12.03 27.50 1.13
CA SER A 232 13.30 28.09 0.65
C SER A 232 13.37 28.14 -0.89
N SER A 233 12.78 27.15 -1.57
CA SER A 233 12.74 27.10 -3.04
C SER A 233 11.80 28.14 -3.66
N LYS A 234 10.79 28.62 -2.94
CA LYS A 234 9.87 29.67 -3.40
C LYS A 234 10.50 31.06 -3.43
N CYS A 235 11.63 31.24 -2.73
CA CYS A 235 12.33 32.55 -2.62
C CYS A 235 13.50 32.71 -3.60
N SER A 236 13.78 31.71 -4.44
CA SER A 236 14.88 31.71 -5.42
C SER A 236 14.36 31.88 -6.83
#